data_f9b29c43744b28383bec68f4fab5b18c
#
_entry.id   f9b29c43744b28383bec68f4fab5b18c
#
_cell.length_a   1.000
_cell.length_b   1.000
_cell.length_c   1.000
_cell.angle_alpha   90.00
_cell.angle_beta   90.00
_cell.angle_gamma   90.00
#
_symmetry.space_group_name_H-M   'P 1'
#
loop_
_entity.id
_entity.type
_entity.pdbx_description
1 polymer ?
#
loop_
_entity_poly.entity_id
_entity_poly.type
_entity_poly.pdbx_seq_one_letter_code
_entity_poly.pdbx_strand_id
1 'polypeptide(L)'
;MLGFSKVQIIGNLGGTPEMKYLPSGDHVVNFSVAVNRRFKDRDDNPKEVTDWYRICAFNGVGAACANHLQKGDAIFVEGRLQVRTFESRNGQQTSVEIVPTLVRFLGCSAGGPHSDGDQQPAPRNSRPRTNASGGQSEGADGMDPDDDLPF
;
A
#
# COMPACT_ATOMS: atom_id res chain seq x y z
N MET A 1 -33.17 -25.44 -5.48
CA MET A 1 -32.14 -25.48 -4.42
C MET A 1 -31.31 -24.21 -4.53
N LEU A 2 -31.25 -23.41 -3.48
CA LEU A 2 -30.47 -22.17 -3.46
C LEU A 2 -29.09 -22.45 -2.85
N GLY A 3 -28.02 -22.18 -3.61
CA GLY A 3 -26.66 -22.28 -3.14
C GLY A 3 -26.13 -20.90 -2.75
N PHE A 4 -25.35 -20.82 -1.66
CA PHE A 4 -24.70 -19.60 -1.21
C PHE A 4 -23.21 -19.87 -0.94
N SER A 5 -22.36 -19.01 -1.47
CA SER A 5 -20.93 -19.03 -1.13
C SER A 5 -20.45 -17.62 -0.87
N LYS A 6 -19.69 -17.44 0.18
CA LYS A 6 -19.09 -16.17 0.57
C LYS A 6 -17.66 -16.38 1.01
N VAL A 7 -16.76 -15.54 0.51
CA VAL A 7 -15.35 -15.53 0.86
C VAL A 7 -14.98 -14.15 1.35
N GLN A 8 -14.23 -14.09 2.42
CA GLN A 8 -13.65 -12.87 2.98
C GLN A 8 -12.16 -13.08 3.15
N ILE A 9 -11.38 -12.16 2.63
CA ILE A 9 -9.92 -12.18 2.78
C ILE A 9 -9.40 -10.80 3.14
N ILE A 10 -8.31 -10.77 3.91
CA ILE A 10 -7.47 -9.59 4.12
C ILE A 10 -6.07 -9.95 3.65
N GLY A 11 -5.48 -9.08 2.85
CA GLY A 11 -4.15 -9.31 2.32
C GLY A 11 -3.61 -8.10 1.59
N ASN A 12 -2.46 -8.27 0.96
CA ASN A 12 -1.78 -7.22 0.22
C ASN A 12 -1.82 -7.49 -1.29
N LEU A 13 -1.94 -6.44 -2.09
CA LEU A 13 -1.88 -6.57 -3.54
C LEU A 13 -0.51 -7.05 -4.00
N GLY A 14 -0.49 -8.09 -4.83
CA GLY A 14 0.72 -8.61 -5.44
C GLY A 14 1.21 -7.81 -6.64
N GLY A 15 0.32 -7.05 -7.26
CA GLY A 15 0.59 -6.21 -8.42
C GLY A 15 -0.44 -5.10 -8.58
N THR A 16 -0.14 -4.14 -9.42
CA THR A 16 -1.09 -3.08 -9.78
C THR A 16 -2.29 -3.68 -10.51
N PRO A 17 -3.53 -3.28 -10.18
CA PRO A 17 -4.72 -3.78 -10.86
C PRO A 17 -4.71 -3.48 -12.36
N GLU A 18 -5.02 -4.48 -13.17
CA GLU A 18 -5.10 -4.38 -14.63
C GLU A 18 -6.54 -4.27 -15.09
N MET A 19 -6.88 -3.16 -15.73
CA MET A 19 -8.21 -2.94 -16.31
C MET A 19 -8.24 -3.42 -17.76
N LYS A 20 -9.27 -4.19 -18.11
CA LYS A 20 -9.54 -4.65 -19.47
C LYS A 20 -10.98 -4.30 -19.84
N TYR A 21 -11.16 -3.79 -21.05
CA TYR A 21 -12.48 -3.49 -21.61
C TYR A 21 -13.02 -4.72 -22.35
N LEU A 22 -14.27 -5.03 -22.09
CA LEU A 22 -15.00 -6.10 -22.76
C LEU A 22 -15.73 -5.56 -23.99
N PRO A 23 -15.98 -6.39 -25.01
CA PRO A 23 -16.75 -5.97 -26.21
C PRO A 23 -18.18 -5.49 -25.88
N SER A 24 -18.71 -5.85 -24.73
CA SER A 24 -20.02 -5.39 -24.22
C SER A 24 -20.02 -3.94 -23.75
N GLY A 25 -18.87 -3.27 -23.67
CA GLY A 25 -18.72 -1.94 -23.08
C GLY A 25 -18.45 -1.93 -21.58
N ASP A 26 -18.55 -3.09 -20.94
CA ASP A 26 -18.16 -3.26 -19.53
C ASP A 26 -16.65 -3.31 -19.38
N HIS A 27 -16.17 -3.12 -18.17
CA HIS A 27 -14.76 -3.32 -17.85
C HIS A 27 -14.59 -4.31 -16.70
N VAL A 28 -13.49 -5.03 -16.74
CA VAL A 28 -13.05 -5.97 -15.73
C VAL A 28 -11.67 -5.59 -15.25
N VAL A 29 -11.47 -5.63 -13.96
CA VAL A 29 -10.17 -5.36 -13.32
C VAL A 29 -9.71 -6.61 -12.61
N ASN A 30 -8.51 -7.06 -13.00
CA ASN A 30 -7.89 -8.26 -12.46
C ASN A 30 -6.68 -7.89 -11.61
N PHE A 31 -6.58 -8.47 -10.43
CA PHE A 31 -5.42 -8.36 -9.58
C PHE A 31 -5.29 -9.57 -8.66
N SER A 32 -4.11 -9.74 -8.07
CA SER A 32 -3.83 -10.80 -7.11
C SER A 32 -3.68 -10.24 -5.70
N VAL A 33 -4.13 -11.00 -4.72
CA VAL A 33 -4.00 -10.68 -3.30
C VAL A 33 -3.23 -11.79 -2.60
N ALA A 34 -2.17 -11.40 -1.90
CA ALA A 34 -1.36 -12.28 -1.07
C ALA A 34 -1.91 -12.28 0.36
N VAL A 35 -2.24 -13.45 0.86
CA VAL A 35 -2.65 -13.67 2.25
C VAL A 35 -1.58 -14.49 2.95
N ASN A 36 -0.87 -13.90 3.89
CA ASN A 36 0.18 -14.55 4.64
C ASN A 36 -0.42 -15.25 5.85
N ARG A 37 -0.15 -16.54 5.96
CA ARG A 37 -0.53 -17.36 7.11
C ARG A 37 0.70 -17.85 7.84
N ARG A 38 0.71 -17.68 9.16
CA ARG A 38 1.73 -18.22 10.02
C ARG A 38 1.15 -19.35 10.84
N PHE A 39 1.84 -20.46 10.87
CA PHE A 39 1.48 -21.62 11.69
C PHE A 39 2.74 -22.30 12.21
N LYS A 40 2.58 -23.16 13.20
CA LYS A 40 3.66 -24.00 13.69
C LYS A 40 3.57 -25.39 13.08
N ASP A 41 4.72 -25.92 12.70
CA ASP A 41 4.83 -27.30 12.23
C ASP A 41 4.74 -28.30 13.41
N ARG A 42 4.76 -29.60 13.12
CA ARG A 42 4.73 -30.67 14.12
C ARG A 42 5.90 -30.61 15.12
N ASP A 43 7.01 -30.02 14.70
CA ASP A 43 8.21 -29.81 15.50
C ASP A 43 8.26 -28.42 16.17
N ASP A 44 7.10 -27.76 16.29
CA ASP A 44 6.90 -26.42 16.89
C ASP A 44 7.69 -25.29 16.20
N ASN A 45 8.21 -25.55 14.98
CA ASN A 45 8.90 -24.54 14.20
C ASN A 45 7.90 -23.59 13.52
N PRO A 46 8.11 -22.25 13.56
CA PRO A 46 7.26 -21.29 12.89
C PRO A 46 7.44 -21.40 11.37
N LYS A 47 6.34 -21.59 10.65
CA LYS A 47 6.28 -21.57 9.18
C LYS A 47 5.36 -20.46 8.70
N GLU A 48 5.74 -19.85 7.60
CA GLU A 48 4.93 -18.85 6.90
C GLU A 48 4.63 -19.35 5.48
N VAL A 49 3.36 -19.25 5.09
CA VAL A 49 2.87 -19.61 3.75
C VAL A 49 2.07 -18.45 3.23
N THR A 50 2.29 -18.11 1.96
CA THR A 50 1.53 -17.09 1.24
C THR A 50 0.56 -17.77 0.29
N ASP A 51 -0.72 -17.56 0.51
CA ASP A 51 -1.78 -17.99 -0.40
C ASP A 51 -2.12 -16.83 -1.35
N TRP A 52 -2.16 -17.13 -2.65
CA TRP A 52 -2.47 -16.16 -3.68
C TRP A 52 -3.89 -16.32 -4.19
N TYR A 53 -4.68 -15.25 -4.06
CA TYR A 53 -6.05 -15.21 -4.54
C TYR A 53 -6.15 -14.28 -5.74
N ARG A 54 -6.79 -14.77 -6.81
CA ARG A 54 -7.12 -13.96 -7.98
C ARG A 54 -8.46 -13.27 -7.77
N ILE A 55 -8.49 -11.96 -7.95
CA ILE A 55 -9.67 -11.13 -7.83
C ILE A 55 -10.07 -10.65 -9.22
N CYS A 56 -11.35 -10.78 -9.54
CA CYS A 56 -11.95 -10.36 -10.80
C CYS A 56 -13.09 -9.39 -10.50
N ALA A 57 -12.80 -8.09 -10.48
CA ALA A 57 -13.74 -7.03 -10.12
C ALA A 57 -14.36 -6.42 -11.38
N PHE A 58 -15.68 -6.26 -11.39
CA PHE A 58 -16.42 -5.72 -12.52
C PHE A 58 -16.90 -4.30 -12.23
N ASN A 59 -17.01 -3.50 -13.30
CA ASN A 59 -17.65 -2.17 -13.32
C ASN A 59 -17.17 -1.26 -12.17
N GLY A 60 -18.09 -0.64 -11.41
CA GLY A 60 -17.76 0.38 -10.42
C GLY A 60 -16.77 -0.06 -9.34
N VAL A 61 -16.87 -1.31 -8.86
CA VAL A 61 -15.91 -1.87 -7.88
C VAL A 61 -14.53 -2.02 -8.52
N GLY A 62 -14.49 -2.50 -9.76
CA GLY A 62 -13.25 -2.63 -10.54
C GLY A 62 -12.59 -1.28 -10.78
N ALA A 63 -13.36 -0.28 -11.24
CA ALA A 63 -12.85 1.06 -11.49
C ALA A 63 -12.25 1.70 -10.23
N ALA A 64 -12.93 1.58 -9.09
CA ALA A 64 -12.41 2.05 -7.81
C ALA A 64 -11.06 1.39 -7.45
N CYS A 65 -10.96 0.07 -7.65
CA CYS A 65 -9.72 -0.66 -7.41
C CYS A 65 -8.59 -0.18 -8.33
N ALA A 66 -8.86 -0.01 -9.63
CA ALA A 66 -7.85 0.41 -10.59
C ALA A 66 -7.33 1.84 -10.35
N ASN A 67 -8.21 2.74 -9.86
CA ASN A 67 -7.86 4.14 -9.63
C ASN A 67 -7.10 4.38 -8.32
N HIS A 68 -7.33 3.54 -7.31
CA HIS A 68 -6.86 3.84 -5.95
C HIS A 68 -5.86 2.82 -5.40
N LEU A 69 -5.74 1.64 -5.99
CA LEU A 69 -4.89 0.57 -5.47
C LEU A 69 -3.59 0.45 -6.24
N GLN A 70 -2.53 0.18 -5.49
CA GLN A 70 -1.20 -0.10 -6.01
C GLN A 70 -0.66 -1.40 -5.42
N LYS A 71 0.42 -1.91 -6.04
CA LYS A 71 1.13 -3.06 -5.49
C LYS A 71 1.56 -2.82 -4.05
N GLY A 72 1.23 -3.75 -3.17
CA GLY A 72 1.59 -3.70 -1.76
C GLY A 72 0.49 -3.17 -0.84
N ASP A 73 -0.54 -2.51 -1.38
CA ASP A 73 -1.64 -1.98 -0.57
C ASP A 73 -2.40 -3.10 0.15
N ALA A 74 -2.76 -2.82 1.40
CA ALA A 74 -3.57 -3.72 2.20
C ALA A 74 -5.06 -3.50 1.90
N ILE A 75 -5.78 -4.58 1.64
CA ILE A 75 -7.21 -4.56 1.36
C ILE A 75 -7.97 -5.66 2.09
N PHE A 76 -9.24 -5.38 2.35
CA PHE A 76 -10.26 -6.36 2.68
C PHE A 76 -11.14 -6.60 1.45
N VAL A 77 -11.32 -7.84 1.08
CA VAL A 77 -12.18 -8.25 -0.03
C VAL A 77 -13.23 -9.21 0.48
N GLU A 78 -14.48 -8.91 0.18
CA GLU A 78 -15.60 -9.80 0.39
C GLU A 78 -16.28 -10.07 -0.96
N GLY A 79 -16.53 -11.32 -1.26
CA GLY A 79 -17.14 -11.69 -2.52
C GLY A 79 -17.57 -13.15 -2.58
N ARG A 80 -17.93 -13.58 -3.78
CA ARG A 80 -18.25 -14.98 -4.07
C ARG A 80 -17.07 -15.67 -4.75
N LEU A 81 -16.90 -16.95 -4.47
CA LEU A 81 -15.96 -17.79 -5.19
C LEU A 81 -16.55 -18.17 -6.54
N GLN A 82 -15.82 -17.96 -7.61
CA GLN A 82 -16.17 -18.39 -8.95
C GLN A 82 -15.14 -19.40 -9.45
N VAL A 83 -15.61 -20.57 -9.83
CA VAL A 83 -14.80 -21.63 -10.42
C VAL A 83 -15.11 -21.66 -11.92
N ARG A 84 -14.10 -21.52 -12.75
CA ARG A 84 -14.21 -21.62 -14.21
C ARG A 84 -13.31 -22.74 -14.70
N THR A 85 -13.88 -23.63 -15.50
CA THR A 85 -13.13 -24.66 -16.19
C THR A 85 -13.03 -24.28 -17.66
N PHE A 86 -11.84 -24.28 -18.21
CA PHE A 86 -11.58 -23.97 -19.61
C PHE A 86 -10.59 -24.97 -20.21
N GLU A 87 -10.72 -25.21 -21.48
CA GLU A 87 -9.77 -26.04 -22.22
C GLU A 87 -8.56 -25.20 -22.64
N SER A 88 -7.39 -25.64 -22.23
CA SER A 88 -6.11 -25.10 -22.64
C SER A 88 -5.39 -26.07 -23.54
N ARG A 89 -4.34 -25.62 -24.23
CA ARG A 89 -3.49 -26.51 -25.06
C ARG A 89 -2.91 -27.69 -24.29
N ASN A 90 -2.83 -27.59 -22.97
CA ASN A 90 -2.31 -28.61 -22.05
C ASN A 90 -3.42 -29.41 -21.34
N GLY A 91 -4.67 -29.37 -21.86
CA GLY A 91 -5.82 -30.04 -21.28
C GLY A 91 -6.74 -29.08 -20.49
N GLN A 92 -7.68 -29.68 -19.79
CA GLN A 92 -8.68 -28.97 -19.01
C GLN A 92 -8.02 -28.31 -17.78
N GLN A 93 -8.19 -26.99 -17.64
CA GLN A 93 -7.69 -26.22 -16.52
C GLN A 93 -8.83 -25.58 -15.73
N THR A 94 -8.69 -25.56 -14.43
CA THR A 94 -9.65 -24.91 -13.52
C THR A 94 -9.03 -23.66 -12.94
N SER A 95 -9.70 -22.52 -13.14
CA SER A 95 -9.36 -21.25 -12.50
C SER A 95 -10.36 -20.98 -11.38
N VAL A 96 -9.83 -20.60 -10.23
CA VAL A 96 -10.62 -20.20 -9.06
C VAL A 96 -10.39 -18.71 -8.84
N GLU A 97 -11.46 -17.94 -8.89
CA GLU A 97 -11.42 -16.48 -8.79
C GLU A 97 -12.44 -15.99 -7.76
N ILE A 98 -12.14 -14.88 -7.11
CA ILE A 98 -13.08 -14.20 -6.23
C ILE A 98 -13.68 -13.01 -6.99
N VAL A 99 -15.01 -13.00 -7.09
CA VAL A 99 -15.75 -11.85 -7.63
C VAL A 99 -16.21 -11.01 -6.45
N PRO A 100 -15.59 -9.84 -6.24
CA PRO A 100 -15.88 -9.03 -5.07
C PRO A 100 -17.25 -8.36 -5.17
N THR A 101 -17.96 -8.34 -4.05
CA THR A 101 -19.16 -7.53 -3.82
C THR A 101 -18.81 -6.29 -2.99
N LEU A 102 -17.78 -6.39 -2.18
CA LEU A 102 -17.27 -5.31 -1.33
C LEU A 102 -15.74 -5.34 -1.31
N VAL A 103 -15.13 -4.19 -1.48
CA VAL A 103 -13.69 -3.97 -1.26
C VAL A 103 -13.52 -2.79 -0.31
N ARG A 104 -12.68 -2.94 0.71
CA ARG A 104 -12.27 -1.89 1.62
C ARG A 104 -10.76 -1.69 1.53
N PHE A 105 -10.36 -0.46 1.33
CA PHE A 105 -8.95 -0.06 1.33
C PHE A 105 -8.51 0.13 2.77
N LEU A 106 -7.54 -0.65 3.21
CA LEU A 106 -7.03 -0.63 4.59
C LEU A 106 -5.80 0.27 4.74
N GLY A 107 -5.34 0.84 3.63
CA GLY A 107 -4.18 1.72 3.56
C GLY A 107 -2.97 1.08 2.89
N CYS A 108 -1.96 1.91 2.61
CA CYS A 108 -0.70 1.43 2.07
C CYS A 108 -0.01 0.57 3.13
N SER A 109 0.45 -0.62 2.75
CA SER A 109 1.44 -1.34 3.53
C SER A 109 2.77 -0.61 3.35
N ALA A 110 2.93 0.50 4.07
CA ALA A 110 4.18 1.24 4.09
C ALA A 110 5.23 0.39 4.81
N GLY A 111 5.94 -0.42 4.04
CA GLY A 111 7.28 -0.85 4.40
C GLY A 111 8.26 0.30 4.19
N GLY A 112 8.05 1.42 4.87
CA GLY A 112 8.96 2.55 4.93
C GLY A 112 9.01 3.05 6.36
N PRO A 113 10.16 3.53 6.85
CA PRO A 113 10.27 4.04 8.20
C PRO A 113 9.27 5.16 8.39
N HIS A 114 8.41 5.04 9.40
CA HIS A 114 7.64 6.15 9.92
C HIS A 114 8.62 7.27 10.26
N SER A 115 8.67 8.28 9.42
CA SER A 115 9.12 9.59 9.84
C SER A 115 7.98 10.12 10.74
N ASP A 116 8.09 9.87 12.03
CA ASP A 116 7.41 10.66 13.02
C ASP A 116 7.82 12.10 12.75
N GLY A 117 6.97 12.81 12.02
CA GLY A 117 7.03 14.25 11.93
C GLY A 117 6.67 14.80 13.29
N ASP A 118 7.68 14.95 14.14
CA ASP A 118 7.65 15.82 15.29
C ASP A 118 7.13 17.18 14.81
N GLN A 119 5.88 17.41 15.01
CA GLN A 119 5.30 18.75 15.00
C GLN A 119 5.80 19.43 16.27
N GLN A 120 7.00 19.96 16.18
CA GLN A 120 7.55 20.89 17.14
C GLN A 120 6.64 22.11 17.19
N PRO A 121 6.00 22.40 18.34
CA PRO A 121 5.18 23.60 18.45
C PRO A 121 6.08 24.82 18.25
N ALA A 122 5.70 25.69 17.35
CA ALA A 122 6.39 26.95 17.09
C ALA A 122 6.62 27.73 18.39
N PRO A 123 7.84 28.24 18.62
CA PRO A 123 8.11 29.08 19.80
C PRO A 123 7.32 30.39 19.67
N ARG A 124 6.48 30.63 20.65
CA ARG A 124 5.81 31.92 20.82
C ARG A 124 6.87 33.00 20.99
N ASN A 125 6.89 33.89 20.02
CA ASN A 125 7.69 35.12 20.01
C ASN A 125 7.25 36.01 21.17
N SER A 126 8.00 35.99 22.29
CA SER A 126 7.93 36.99 23.33
C SER A 126 8.86 38.14 22.93
N ARG A 127 8.26 39.28 22.67
CA ARG A 127 8.94 40.55 22.40
C ARG A 127 9.91 40.91 23.54
N PRO A 128 11.14 41.30 23.24
CA PRO A 128 11.99 41.93 24.26
C PRO A 128 11.60 43.40 24.40
N ARG A 129 11.40 43.79 25.64
CA ARG A 129 11.38 45.20 26.03
C ARG A 129 12.77 45.78 25.92
N THR A 130 12.84 46.92 25.26
CA THR A 130 13.95 47.85 25.26
C THR A 130 14.35 48.24 26.68
N ASN A 131 15.66 48.17 26.98
CA ASN A 131 16.27 49.20 27.80
C ASN A 131 17.74 49.41 27.41
N ALA A 132 18.05 50.69 27.20
CA ALA A 132 19.31 51.22 26.77
C ALA A 132 20.36 51.18 27.90
N SER A 133 21.57 51.01 27.57
CA SER A 133 22.69 51.88 28.02
C SER A 133 24.06 51.28 27.71
N GLY A 134 24.83 51.98 26.91
CA GLY A 134 26.20 52.43 27.14
C GLY A 134 27.35 51.41 27.04
N GLY A 135 28.28 51.71 26.14
CA GLY A 135 29.64 51.27 26.37
C GLY A 135 30.42 50.88 25.12
N GLN A 136 31.24 51.79 24.66
CA GLN A 136 32.26 51.73 23.59
C GLN A 136 33.35 50.69 23.82
N SER A 137 33.90 50.15 22.75
CA SER A 137 35.29 50.29 22.23
C SER A 137 35.73 49.04 21.48
N GLU A 138 36.07 49.19 20.23
CA GLU A 138 37.41 49.15 19.57
C GLU A 138 38.13 47.80 19.56
N GLY A 139 38.56 47.44 18.33
CA GLY A 139 39.71 46.60 18.00
C GLY A 139 39.40 45.44 17.07
N ALA A 140 39.46 45.60 15.80
CA ALA A 140 40.55 45.46 14.85
C ALA A 140 40.99 44.01 14.54
N ASP A 141 41.04 43.77 13.22
CA ASP A 141 41.91 42.85 12.48
C ASP A 141 41.68 41.35 12.63
N GLY A 142 41.49 40.66 11.55
CA GLY A 142 42.32 40.40 10.45
C GLY A 142 42.02 39.04 9.84
N MET A 143 41.87 39.03 8.54
CA MET A 143 42.38 38.04 7.59
C MET A 143 41.70 36.68 7.44
N ASP A 144 41.02 36.55 6.29
CA ASP A 144 41.06 35.41 5.37
C ASP A 144 42.49 34.94 5.05
N PRO A 145 42.79 33.83 4.43
CA PRO A 145 42.05 33.14 3.40
C PRO A 145 42.22 31.60 3.34
N ASP A 146 41.44 31.02 2.37
CA ASP A 146 41.75 29.86 1.51
C ASP A 146 41.96 28.48 2.17
N ASP A 147 41.33 27.49 1.77
CA ASP A 147 41.61 26.67 0.59
C ASP A 147 40.99 25.26 0.71
N ASP A 148 40.50 24.81 -0.40
CA ASP A 148 40.48 23.46 -0.94
C ASP A 148 39.44 22.42 -0.48
N LEU A 149 38.53 22.24 -1.42
CA LEU A 149 38.02 20.96 -1.86
C LEU A 149 39.14 19.97 -2.21
N PRO A 150 39.01 18.65 -2.26
CA PRO A 150 38.00 17.99 -3.06
C PRO A 150 37.54 16.59 -2.56
N PHE A 151 36.59 16.10 -3.33
CA PHE A 151 36.00 14.77 -3.54
C PHE A 151 34.70 14.46 -2.81
#